data_05336df85a76f47eb2aa3e82f821934d
#
_entry.id   05336df85a76f47eb2aa3e82f821934d
#
_cell.length_a   1.000
_cell.length_b   1.000
_cell.length_c   1.000
_cell.angle_alpha   90.00
_cell.angle_beta   90.00
_cell.angle_gamma   90.00
#
_symmetry.space_group_name_H-M   'P 1'
#
loop_
_entity.id
_entity.type
_entity.pdbx_description
1 polymer ?
#
loop_
_entity_poly.entity_id
_entity_poly.type
_entity_poly.pdbx_seq_one_letter_code
_entity_poly.pdbx_strand_id
1 'polypeptide(L)'
;MFAFFERRVSPYPDALPPPPPTGLRRFIWACTEGLRGHIAWMALLTAAIGVFEAVLFGFLGQIVDWLAAVQPGRLWADHGERLGWLVAVLVASMPLVALQALAKYQTLNANFPMRLRWNFHRQMLAQSLAFYQDEFAGRVSTKVMQTALAVRVTVMILTDI
;
A
#
# COMPACT_ATOMS: atom_id res chain seq x y z
N MET A 1 -15.76 3.34 -13.24
CA MET A 1 -14.44 3.75 -13.76
C MET A 1 -13.29 2.96 -13.11
N PHE A 2 -13.34 2.65 -11.82
CA PHE A 2 -12.26 1.95 -11.09
C PHE A 2 -12.44 0.43 -10.96
N ALA A 3 -13.49 -0.16 -11.54
CA ALA A 3 -13.82 -1.59 -11.47
C ALA A 3 -12.66 -2.53 -11.88
N PHE A 4 -11.75 -2.06 -12.73
CA PHE A 4 -10.57 -2.82 -13.12
C PHE A 4 -9.63 -3.06 -11.92
N PHE A 5 -9.40 -2.04 -11.10
CA PHE A 5 -8.54 -2.13 -9.91
C PHE A 5 -9.23 -2.89 -8.78
N GLU A 6 -10.52 -2.68 -8.58
CA GLU A 6 -11.34 -3.35 -7.56
C GLU A 6 -11.41 -4.87 -7.78
N ARG A 7 -11.52 -5.32 -9.04
CA ARG A 7 -11.62 -6.73 -9.41
C ARG A 7 -10.29 -7.49 -9.39
N ARG A 8 -9.16 -6.82 -9.22
CA ARG A 8 -7.84 -7.46 -9.16
C ARG A 8 -7.66 -8.37 -7.96
N VAL A 9 -8.33 -8.07 -6.87
CA VAL A 9 -8.28 -8.84 -5.63
C VAL A 9 -9.70 -9.25 -5.24
N SER A 10 -9.97 -10.56 -5.23
CA SER A 10 -11.23 -11.06 -4.69
C SER A 10 -11.23 -10.98 -3.16
N PRO A 11 -12.19 -10.25 -2.55
CA PRO A 11 -12.34 -10.22 -1.11
C PRO A 11 -12.93 -11.53 -0.55
N TYR A 12 -13.53 -12.38 -1.39
CA TYR A 12 -14.22 -13.62 -1.01
C TYR A 12 -13.65 -14.83 -1.78
N PRO A 13 -12.45 -15.33 -1.43
CA PRO A 13 -11.91 -16.53 -2.08
C PRO A 13 -12.71 -17.77 -1.70
N ASP A 14 -12.91 -18.67 -2.66
CA ASP A 14 -13.64 -19.93 -2.45
C ASP A 14 -12.83 -20.95 -1.66
N ALA A 15 -11.50 -20.94 -1.80
CA ALA A 15 -10.62 -21.85 -1.09
C ALA A 15 -10.66 -21.63 0.42
N LEU A 16 -10.71 -22.72 1.19
CA LEU A 16 -10.54 -22.67 2.64
C LEU A 16 -9.12 -22.20 2.98
N PRO A 17 -8.97 -21.20 3.83
CA PRO A 17 -7.66 -20.79 4.26
C PRO A 17 -7.00 -21.91 5.09
N PRO A 18 -5.68 -22.13 4.95
CA PRO A 18 -4.96 -23.06 5.78
C PRO A 18 -5.02 -22.63 7.25
N PRO A 19 -4.84 -23.58 8.20
CA PRO A 19 -4.79 -23.22 9.61
C PRO A 19 -3.69 -22.19 9.87
N PRO A 20 -3.93 -21.22 10.76
CA PRO A 20 -2.98 -20.15 11.02
C PRO A 20 -1.67 -20.73 11.60
N PRO A 21 -0.51 -20.39 11.02
CA PRO A 21 0.76 -20.87 11.52
C PRO A 21 1.10 -20.24 12.87
N THR A 22 1.85 -20.97 13.69
CA THR A 22 2.39 -20.47 14.96
C THR A 22 3.50 -19.45 14.72
N GLY A 23 3.44 -18.32 15.43
CA GLY A 23 4.42 -17.24 15.36
C GLY A 23 3.99 -16.05 14.48
N LEU A 24 4.18 -14.85 15.02
CA LEU A 24 3.67 -13.59 14.45
C LEU A 24 4.11 -13.36 13.00
N ARG A 25 5.40 -13.54 12.71
CA ARG A 25 5.93 -13.29 11.34
C ARG A 25 5.32 -14.24 10.31
N ARG A 26 5.22 -15.54 10.65
CA ARG A 26 4.61 -16.55 9.77
C ARG A 26 3.12 -16.29 9.59
N PHE A 27 2.44 -15.87 10.64
CA PHE A 27 1.03 -15.51 10.60
C PHE A 27 0.77 -14.33 9.67
N ILE A 28 1.51 -13.22 9.83
CA ILE A 28 1.37 -12.05 8.95
C ILE A 28 1.67 -12.46 7.49
N TRP A 29 2.73 -13.24 7.27
CA TRP A 29 3.09 -13.73 5.93
C TRP A 29 2.00 -14.60 5.30
N ALA A 30 1.36 -15.48 6.07
CA ALA A 30 0.21 -16.29 5.61
C ALA A 30 -1.00 -15.39 5.28
N CYS A 31 -1.25 -14.36 6.08
CA CYS A 31 -2.33 -13.40 5.83
C CYS A 31 -2.17 -12.60 4.53
N THR A 32 -0.95 -12.47 4.01
CA THR A 32 -0.69 -11.79 2.72
C THR A 32 -0.78 -12.73 1.51
N GLU A 33 -1.10 -14.00 1.70
CA GLU A 33 -1.18 -14.97 0.62
C GLU A 33 -2.21 -14.58 -0.45
N GLY A 34 -1.81 -14.66 -1.72
CA GLY A 34 -2.61 -14.21 -2.86
C GLY A 34 -2.64 -12.69 -3.08
N LEU A 35 -2.04 -11.90 -2.18
CA LEU A 35 -1.93 -10.43 -2.30
C LEU A 35 -0.48 -9.95 -2.42
N ARG A 36 0.50 -10.86 -2.23
CA ARG A 36 1.93 -10.52 -2.19
C ARG A 36 2.39 -9.73 -3.41
N GLY A 37 1.92 -10.10 -4.61
CA GLY A 37 2.24 -9.38 -5.84
C GLY A 37 1.72 -7.93 -5.85
N HIS A 38 0.51 -7.71 -5.35
CA HIS A 38 -0.08 -6.37 -5.26
C HIS A 38 0.60 -5.52 -4.18
N ILE A 39 0.96 -6.14 -3.05
CA ILE A 39 1.71 -5.50 -1.97
C ILE A 39 3.12 -5.11 -2.45
N ALA A 40 3.83 -6.02 -3.13
CA ALA A 40 5.14 -5.75 -3.71
C ALA A 40 5.08 -4.65 -4.79
N TRP A 41 4.04 -4.66 -5.61
CA TRP A 41 3.83 -3.60 -6.61
C TRP A 41 3.59 -2.24 -5.96
N MET A 42 2.78 -2.18 -4.90
CA MET A 42 2.57 -0.96 -4.12
C MET A 42 3.88 -0.46 -3.48
N ALA A 43 4.64 -1.35 -2.84
CA ALA A 43 5.93 -1.01 -2.26
C ALA A 43 6.93 -0.47 -3.30
N LEU A 44 6.95 -1.06 -4.51
CA LEU A 44 7.78 -0.58 -5.61
C LEU A 44 7.39 0.84 -6.04
N LEU A 45 6.08 1.11 -6.16
CA LEU A 45 5.58 2.45 -6.50
C LEU A 45 5.92 3.47 -5.40
N THR A 46 5.77 3.10 -4.14
CA THR A 46 6.15 3.95 -3.00
C THR A 46 7.65 4.25 -3.02
N ALA A 47 8.51 3.25 -3.23
CA ALA A 47 9.95 3.43 -3.37
C ALA A 47 10.31 4.34 -4.56
N ALA A 48 9.63 4.16 -5.70
CA ALA A 48 9.84 5.02 -6.88
C ALA A 48 9.47 6.48 -6.59
N ILE A 49 8.38 6.72 -5.84
CA ILE A 49 8.00 8.07 -5.41
C ILE A 49 9.07 8.66 -4.49
N GLY A 50 9.57 7.89 -3.52
CA GLY A 50 10.63 8.35 -2.63
C GLY A 50 11.93 8.74 -3.37
N VAL A 51 12.36 7.93 -4.36
CA VAL A 51 13.49 8.28 -5.23
C VAL A 51 13.19 9.56 -6.01
N PHE A 52 11.99 9.68 -6.52
CA PHE A 52 11.56 10.86 -7.26
C PHE A 52 11.59 12.14 -6.39
N GLU A 53 11.08 12.07 -5.17
CA GLU A 53 11.13 13.17 -4.20
C GLU A 53 12.57 13.56 -3.87
N ALA A 54 13.46 12.58 -3.66
CA ALA A 54 14.88 12.86 -3.44
C ALA A 54 15.53 13.60 -4.61
N VAL A 55 15.19 13.24 -5.84
CA VAL A 55 15.66 13.94 -7.06
C VAL A 55 15.11 15.38 -7.08
N LEU A 56 13.85 15.58 -6.75
CA LEU A 56 13.25 16.91 -6.69
C LEU A 56 13.94 17.82 -5.65
N PHE A 57 14.24 17.29 -4.47
CA PHE A 57 14.98 18.04 -3.45
C PHE A 57 16.41 18.41 -3.93
N GLY A 58 17.07 17.51 -4.66
CA GLY A 58 18.37 17.79 -5.29
C GLY A 58 18.26 18.93 -6.32
N PHE A 59 17.21 18.94 -7.14
CA PHE A 59 16.97 20.05 -8.08
C PHE A 59 16.65 21.36 -7.37
N LEU A 60 15.90 21.33 -6.29
CA LEU A 60 15.59 22.53 -5.52
C LEU A 60 16.87 23.18 -4.98
N GLY A 61 17.82 22.40 -4.47
CA GLY A 61 19.15 22.90 -4.06
C GLY A 61 19.87 23.60 -5.21
N GLN A 62 19.91 22.97 -6.39
CA GLN A 62 20.54 23.57 -7.58
C GLN A 62 19.87 24.88 -8.02
N ILE A 63 18.55 24.98 -7.93
CA ILE A 63 17.82 26.22 -8.26
C ILE A 63 18.24 27.35 -7.31
N VAL A 64 18.37 27.08 -6.03
CA VAL A 64 18.85 28.06 -5.04
C VAL A 64 20.25 28.54 -5.36
N ASP A 65 21.17 27.62 -5.72
CA ASP A 65 22.53 27.97 -6.12
C ASP A 65 22.55 28.82 -7.39
N TRP A 66 21.70 28.53 -8.39
CA TRP A 66 21.62 29.32 -9.61
C TRP A 66 21.03 30.71 -9.36
N LEU A 67 20.01 30.83 -8.51
CA LEU A 67 19.42 32.11 -8.12
C LEU A 67 20.42 32.99 -7.39
N ALA A 68 21.32 32.41 -6.60
CA ALA A 68 22.38 33.14 -5.93
C ALA A 68 23.50 33.63 -6.86
N ALA A 69 23.74 32.93 -7.98
CA ALA A 69 24.86 33.16 -8.88
C ALA A 69 24.52 34.00 -10.13
N VAL A 70 23.26 34.04 -10.58
CA VAL A 70 22.82 34.62 -11.87
C VAL A 70 22.03 35.90 -11.67
N GLN A 71 22.26 36.86 -12.58
CA GLN A 71 21.46 38.11 -12.59
C GLN A 71 19.98 37.84 -12.90
N PRO A 72 19.03 38.52 -12.22
CA PRO A 72 17.62 38.40 -12.47
C PRO A 72 17.30 38.73 -13.95
N GLY A 73 16.78 37.80 -14.71
CA GLY A 73 16.46 37.92 -16.12
C GLY A 73 17.27 37.02 -17.07
N ARG A 74 18.39 36.46 -16.67
CA ARG A 74 19.17 35.53 -17.49
C ARG A 74 18.97 34.05 -17.13
N LEU A 75 18.28 33.73 -16.03
CA LEU A 75 18.01 32.38 -15.55
C LEU A 75 17.46 31.46 -16.65
N TRP A 76 16.53 31.97 -17.46
CA TRP A 76 15.90 31.19 -18.53
C TRP A 76 16.84 30.97 -19.72
N ALA A 77 17.68 31.93 -20.01
CA ALA A 77 18.65 31.83 -21.10
C ALA A 77 19.81 30.87 -20.76
N ASP A 78 20.26 30.86 -19.50
CA ASP A 78 21.42 30.09 -19.07
C ASP A 78 21.06 28.70 -18.58
N HIS A 79 19.84 28.50 -18.02
CA HIS A 79 19.40 27.25 -17.39
C HIS A 79 18.03 26.75 -17.89
N GLY A 80 17.49 27.29 -18.97
CA GLY A 80 16.15 26.97 -19.48
C GLY A 80 15.93 25.49 -19.77
N GLU A 81 16.93 24.77 -20.30
CA GLU A 81 16.85 23.33 -20.54
C GLU A 81 16.66 22.55 -19.23
N ARG A 82 17.43 22.89 -18.20
CA ARG A 82 17.36 22.24 -16.89
C ARG A 82 16.04 22.54 -16.17
N LEU A 83 15.55 23.77 -16.29
CA LEU A 83 14.22 24.16 -15.80
C LEU A 83 13.11 23.42 -16.56
N GLY A 84 13.25 23.24 -17.87
CA GLY A 84 12.34 22.41 -18.67
C GLY A 84 12.32 20.95 -18.21
N TRP A 85 13.47 20.38 -17.93
CA TRP A 85 13.58 19.04 -17.33
C TRP A 85 12.89 18.94 -15.97
N LEU A 86 13.05 19.92 -15.11
CA LEU A 86 12.36 19.97 -13.82
C LEU A 86 10.83 19.95 -13.97
N VAL A 87 10.32 20.77 -14.89
CA VAL A 87 8.87 20.80 -15.19
C VAL A 87 8.42 19.44 -15.75
N ALA A 88 9.18 18.83 -16.66
CA ALA A 88 8.88 17.51 -17.21
C ALA A 88 8.84 16.43 -16.11
N VAL A 89 9.79 16.47 -15.19
CA VAL A 89 9.85 15.57 -14.03
C VAL A 89 8.64 15.79 -13.12
N LEU A 90 8.27 17.02 -12.82
CA LEU A 90 7.07 17.35 -12.03
C LEU A 90 5.79 16.83 -12.68
N VAL A 91 5.63 17.01 -13.99
CA VAL A 91 4.46 16.50 -14.72
C VAL A 91 4.45 14.97 -14.74
N ALA A 92 5.61 14.33 -14.87
CA ALA A 92 5.73 12.86 -14.83
C ALA A 92 5.40 12.26 -13.46
N SER A 93 5.49 13.03 -12.37
CA SER A 93 5.10 12.54 -11.03
C SER A 93 3.60 12.33 -10.88
N MET A 94 2.79 13.12 -11.55
CA MET A 94 1.33 13.05 -11.41
C MET A 94 0.75 11.67 -11.73
N PRO A 95 1.06 11.03 -12.89
CA PRO A 95 0.59 9.70 -13.17
C PRO A 95 1.18 8.63 -12.24
N LEU A 96 2.40 8.83 -11.76
CA LEU A 96 3.04 7.90 -10.82
C LEU A 96 2.29 7.90 -9.47
N VAL A 97 2.03 9.08 -8.90
CA VAL A 97 1.25 9.24 -7.66
C VAL A 97 -0.18 8.76 -7.83
N ALA A 98 -0.82 9.05 -8.96
CA ALA A 98 -2.16 8.56 -9.27
C ALA A 98 -2.22 7.03 -9.33
N LEU A 99 -1.23 6.38 -9.95
CA LEU A 99 -1.15 4.92 -10.04
C LEU A 99 -0.93 4.29 -8.65
N GLN A 100 -0.06 4.87 -7.84
CA GLN A 100 0.16 4.43 -6.46
C GLN A 100 -1.11 4.58 -5.62
N ALA A 101 -1.80 5.71 -5.72
CA ALA A 101 -3.06 5.95 -5.02
C ALA A 101 -4.15 4.93 -5.44
N LEU A 102 -4.27 4.62 -6.73
CA LEU A 102 -5.20 3.61 -7.23
C LEU A 102 -4.85 2.21 -6.70
N ALA A 103 -3.58 1.82 -6.73
CA ALA A 103 -3.12 0.54 -6.18
C ALA A 103 -3.41 0.44 -4.68
N LYS A 104 -3.14 1.50 -3.92
CA LYS A 104 -3.34 1.56 -2.47
C LYS A 104 -4.82 1.56 -2.09
N TYR A 105 -5.60 2.48 -2.62
CA TYR A 105 -6.97 2.73 -2.15
C TYR A 105 -7.99 1.82 -2.83
N GLN A 106 -7.89 1.60 -4.13
CA GLN A 106 -8.90 0.83 -4.87
C GLN A 106 -8.62 -0.69 -4.84
N THR A 107 -7.36 -1.11 -4.81
CA THR A 107 -7.04 -2.53 -4.83
C THR A 107 -6.88 -3.12 -3.42
N LEU A 108 -6.04 -2.50 -2.57
CA LEU A 108 -5.65 -3.10 -1.30
C LEU A 108 -6.49 -2.63 -0.13
N ASN A 109 -6.73 -1.34 0.01
CA ASN A 109 -7.29 -0.76 1.24
C ASN A 109 -8.72 -1.26 1.56
N ALA A 110 -9.52 -1.52 0.54
CA ALA A 110 -10.87 -2.08 0.68
C ALA A 110 -10.87 -3.61 0.73
N ASN A 111 -10.18 -4.26 -0.20
CA ASN A 111 -10.29 -5.70 -0.42
C ASN A 111 -9.48 -6.53 0.59
N PHE A 112 -8.31 -6.04 1.02
CA PHE A 112 -7.45 -6.77 1.94
C PHE A 112 -8.09 -7.05 3.31
N PRO A 113 -8.62 -6.05 4.05
CA PRO A 113 -9.26 -6.33 5.33
C PRO A 113 -10.54 -7.17 5.18
N MET A 114 -11.27 -7.02 4.09
CA MET A 114 -12.46 -7.83 3.84
C MET A 114 -12.10 -9.30 3.61
N ARG A 115 -11.04 -9.56 2.82
CA ARG A 115 -10.51 -10.91 2.61
C ARG A 115 -10.02 -11.54 3.92
N LEU A 116 -9.35 -10.79 4.79
CA LEU A 116 -8.92 -11.29 6.10
C LEU A 116 -10.10 -11.67 6.98
N ARG A 117 -11.12 -10.79 7.05
CA ARG A 117 -12.34 -11.06 7.81
C ARG A 117 -13.06 -12.29 7.28
N TRP A 118 -13.15 -12.44 5.96
CA TRP A 118 -13.76 -13.60 5.32
C TRP A 118 -13.01 -14.89 5.66
N ASN A 119 -11.68 -14.89 5.55
CA ASN A 119 -10.86 -16.05 5.88
C ASN A 119 -10.98 -16.44 7.36
N PHE A 120 -10.92 -15.47 8.27
CA PHE A 120 -11.08 -15.74 9.71
C PHE A 120 -12.49 -16.21 10.04
N HIS A 121 -13.51 -15.64 9.41
CA HIS A 121 -14.89 -16.11 9.57
C HIS A 121 -15.03 -17.58 9.15
N ARG A 122 -14.49 -17.95 8.00
CA ARG A 122 -14.51 -19.36 7.54
C ARG A 122 -13.74 -20.30 8.45
N GLN A 123 -12.61 -19.87 9.01
CA GLN A 123 -11.87 -20.63 10.02
C GLN A 123 -12.71 -20.81 11.31
N MET A 124 -13.44 -19.80 11.72
CA MET A 124 -14.34 -19.92 12.87
C MET A 124 -15.47 -20.91 12.60
N LEU A 125 -16.10 -20.87 11.43
CA LEU A 125 -17.16 -21.84 11.07
C LEU A 125 -16.69 -23.29 11.06
N ALA A 126 -15.39 -23.53 10.91
CA ALA A 126 -14.79 -24.86 10.97
C ALA A 126 -14.46 -25.34 12.40
N GLN A 127 -14.69 -24.51 13.44
CA GLN A 127 -14.44 -24.90 14.83
C GLN A 127 -15.56 -25.80 15.37
N SER A 128 -15.22 -26.60 16.39
CA SER A 128 -16.16 -27.48 17.08
C SER A 128 -17.19 -26.72 17.90
N LEU A 129 -18.33 -27.36 18.17
CA LEU A 129 -19.34 -26.79 19.06
C LEU A 129 -18.81 -26.55 20.48
N ALA A 130 -17.92 -27.42 20.98
CA ALA A 130 -17.28 -27.26 22.29
C ALA A 130 -16.49 -25.95 22.39
N PHE A 131 -15.78 -25.56 21.32
CA PHE A 131 -15.09 -24.26 21.27
C PHE A 131 -16.03 -23.09 21.53
N TYR A 132 -17.24 -23.11 20.96
CA TYR A 132 -18.22 -22.04 21.14
C TYR A 132 -18.96 -22.07 22.47
N GLN A 133 -18.99 -23.21 23.15
CA GLN A 133 -19.54 -23.33 24.51
C GLN A 133 -18.58 -22.70 25.54
N ASP A 134 -17.27 -22.79 25.31
CA ASP A 134 -16.24 -22.27 26.22
C ASP A 134 -15.89 -20.79 25.94
N GLU A 135 -16.13 -20.32 24.71
CA GLU A 135 -15.78 -18.94 24.30
C GLU A 135 -17.03 -18.07 24.13
N PHE A 136 -16.99 -16.89 24.71
CA PHE A 136 -18.06 -15.91 24.58
C PHE A 136 -18.12 -15.34 23.13
N ALA A 137 -19.28 -15.43 22.48
CA ALA A 137 -19.46 -15.04 21.06
C ALA A 137 -18.97 -13.63 20.75
N GLY A 138 -19.21 -12.67 21.65
CA GLY A 138 -18.73 -11.29 21.51
C GLY A 138 -17.20 -11.18 21.49
N ARG A 139 -16.51 -12.01 22.28
CA ARG A 139 -15.04 -12.07 22.31
C ARG A 139 -14.47 -12.58 21.00
N VAL A 140 -15.04 -13.65 20.45
CA VAL A 140 -14.62 -14.22 19.16
C VAL A 140 -14.76 -13.22 18.03
N SER A 141 -15.93 -12.59 17.92
CA SER A 141 -16.21 -11.57 16.90
C SER A 141 -15.24 -10.39 17.01
N THR A 142 -15.00 -9.89 18.21
CA THR A 142 -14.07 -8.78 18.45
C THR A 142 -12.63 -9.16 18.06
N LYS A 143 -12.16 -10.35 18.44
CA LYS A 143 -10.83 -10.86 18.06
C LYS A 143 -10.67 -10.92 16.53
N VAL A 144 -11.63 -11.45 15.82
CA VAL A 144 -11.61 -11.53 14.34
C VAL A 144 -11.50 -10.14 13.72
N MET A 145 -12.32 -9.19 14.15
CA MET A 145 -12.34 -7.84 13.60
C MET A 145 -11.05 -7.07 13.89
N GLN A 146 -10.57 -7.15 15.13
CA GLN A 146 -9.34 -6.46 15.55
C GLN A 146 -8.10 -7.08 14.90
N THR A 147 -8.02 -8.40 14.79
CA THR A 147 -6.88 -9.06 14.14
C THR A 147 -6.80 -8.72 12.67
N ALA A 148 -7.92 -8.73 11.95
CA ALA A 148 -7.96 -8.34 10.55
C ALA A 148 -7.49 -6.88 10.35
N LEU A 149 -7.92 -5.98 11.23
CA LEU A 149 -7.50 -4.58 11.20
C LEU A 149 -6.01 -4.42 11.52
N ALA A 150 -5.52 -5.10 12.57
CA ALA A 150 -4.12 -5.02 12.99
C ALA A 150 -3.18 -5.55 11.90
N VAL A 151 -3.48 -6.70 11.30
CA VAL A 151 -2.68 -7.25 10.19
C VAL A 151 -2.67 -6.28 9.00
N ARG A 152 -3.84 -5.75 8.61
CA ARG A 152 -3.90 -4.75 7.53
C ARG A 152 -3.00 -3.56 7.84
N VAL A 153 -3.15 -2.96 9.01
CA VAL A 153 -2.40 -1.75 9.40
C VAL A 153 -0.89 -2.06 9.40
N THR A 154 -0.48 -3.18 9.97
CA THR A 154 0.93 -3.58 10.00
C THR A 154 1.51 -3.74 8.59
N VAL A 155 0.81 -4.45 7.70
CA VAL A 155 1.27 -4.65 6.32
C VAL A 155 1.34 -3.33 5.57
N MET A 156 0.31 -2.47 5.71
CA MET A 156 0.26 -1.18 5.02
C MET A 156 1.35 -0.22 5.50
N ILE A 157 1.64 -0.17 6.80
CA ILE A 157 2.74 0.64 7.33
C ILE A 157 4.08 0.14 6.79
N LEU A 158 4.34 -1.17 6.81
CA LEU A 158 5.60 -1.74 6.33
C LEU A 158 5.84 -1.54 4.82
N THR A 159 4.80 -1.27 4.06
CA THR A 159 4.89 -1.04 2.60
C THR A 159 4.82 0.42 2.20
N ASP A 160 4.47 1.31 3.13
CA ASP A 160 4.28 2.75 2.89
C ASP A 160 5.45 3.60 3.45
N ILE A 161 6.38 2.96 4.21
CA ILE A 161 7.63 3.54 4.72
C ILE A 161 8.76 3.26 3.73
#